data_e125157bf620afe2ddf77b847b9d0dc4
#
_entry.id   e125157bf620afe2ddf77b847b9d0dc4
#
_cell.length_a   1.000
_cell.length_b   1.000
_cell.length_c   1.000
_cell.angle_alpha   90.00
_cell.angle_beta   90.00
_cell.angle_gamma   90.00
#
_symmetry.space_group_name_H-M   'P 1'
#
loop_
_entity.id
_entity.type
_entity.pdbx_description
1 polymer ?
#
loop_
_entity_poly.entity_id
_entity_poly.type
_entity_poly.pdbx_seq_one_letter_code
_entity_poly.pdbx_strand_id
1 'polypeptide(L)'
;EVDKIILNLKNEVPEYNLRNNWKKLTGFFPNNRPVKFVFMKDLEDPYYNQIVYVPTISYNFYDGLTPGIRLHNKTILDKPFVFDINPSYSSKSDNLSGSAIFVINQNYRNSTLYNAKYSMSGSYFHYAQDATYLKLNPTVQLRIRQPNFRDNRKQLILFRQVIVNKEKSAFVTENSPENYSVFDARYINTRTEVTNHFNFSSNIQVSGDFGKVIGELEYRKLFENNRQINLRFYAGSFLYNKTQSDFFSFALDRPTDYLFDYNYFGRSESMGLFSQQYIQAEGGFKSKIATPFANKWITSLNASYSVWSWIEVYGDLGFIKNSGKNEKFVYDSGIRLNLVTDYFELYFPIYSNNGWEVSQKNYNEKIRFIVTFSPKTLINLFNRKWF
;
A
#
# COMPACT_ATOMS: atom_id res chain seq x y z
N GLU A 1 -7.86 35.17 37.89
CA GLU A 1 -7.22 34.71 36.61
C GLU A 1 -8.10 33.67 35.94
N VAL A 2 -8.32 33.82 34.67
CA VAL A 2 -9.07 32.82 33.87
C VAL A 2 -8.09 31.79 33.37
N ASP A 3 -8.21 30.54 33.83
CA ASP A 3 -7.32 29.44 33.45
C ASP A 3 -7.72 28.79 32.14
N LYS A 4 -9.01 28.73 31.85
CA LYS A 4 -9.55 28.05 30.63
C LYS A 4 -10.84 28.69 30.13
N ILE A 5 -11.08 28.56 28.86
CA ILE A 5 -12.35 28.90 28.19
C ILE A 5 -13.02 27.60 27.70
N ILE A 6 -14.32 27.49 27.98
CA ILE A 6 -15.13 26.34 27.51
C ILE A 6 -16.36 26.91 26.81
N LEU A 7 -16.58 26.50 25.57
CA LEU A 7 -17.81 26.75 24.84
C LEU A 7 -18.80 25.58 25.07
N ASN A 8 -20.10 25.88 25.03
CA ASN A 8 -21.16 24.88 25.17
C ASN A 8 -21.00 23.94 26.37
N LEU A 9 -20.66 24.52 27.55
CA LEU A 9 -20.33 23.78 28.78
C LEU A 9 -21.44 22.80 29.20
N LYS A 10 -22.70 23.14 28.96
CA LYS A 10 -23.87 22.30 29.30
C LYS A 10 -24.31 21.38 28.20
N ASN A 11 -23.59 21.34 27.06
CA ASN A 11 -23.95 20.57 25.88
C ASN A 11 -25.39 20.86 25.36
N GLU A 12 -25.84 22.10 25.46
CA GLU A 12 -27.17 22.53 25.01
C GLU A 12 -27.27 22.52 23.47
N VAL A 13 -26.12 22.73 22.77
CA VAL A 13 -26.03 22.66 21.32
C VAL A 13 -25.42 21.31 20.92
N PRO A 14 -26.11 20.49 20.10
CA PRO A 14 -25.53 19.24 19.61
C PRO A 14 -24.32 19.52 18.70
N GLU A 15 -23.18 18.97 19.03
CA GLU A 15 -21.94 19.13 18.27
C GLU A 15 -21.28 17.78 18.01
N TYR A 16 -20.76 17.61 16.79
CA TYR A 16 -20.03 16.40 16.42
C TYR A 16 -18.67 16.28 17.14
N ASN A 17 -17.99 17.39 17.39
CA ASN A 17 -16.67 17.41 18.00
C ASN A 17 -16.61 18.38 19.18
N LEU A 18 -16.78 17.86 20.38
CA LEU A 18 -16.70 18.65 21.62
C LEU A 18 -15.26 18.97 22.04
N ARG A 19 -14.25 18.40 21.39
CA ARG A 19 -12.84 18.65 21.77
C ARG A 19 -12.36 20.06 21.40
N ASN A 20 -12.95 20.69 20.41
CA ASN A 20 -12.59 22.06 20.01
C ASN A 20 -13.24 23.15 20.89
N ASN A 21 -14.16 22.77 21.77
CA ASN A 21 -14.88 23.68 22.67
C ASN A 21 -14.10 24.07 23.91
N TRP A 22 -12.89 23.59 24.07
CA TRP A 22 -12.11 23.78 25.28
C TRP A 22 -10.70 24.24 24.93
N LYS A 23 -10.28 25.37 25.57
CA LYS A 23 -8.94 25.93 25.41
C LYS A 23 -8.39 26.37 26.77
N LYS A 24 -7.21 25.88 27.10
CA LYS A 24 -6.46 26.36 28.25
C LYS A 24 -5.70 27.64 27.87
N LEU A 25 -5.71 28.65 28.74
CA LEU A 25 -5.07 29.96 28.51
C LEU A 25 -3.65 30.01 29.06
N THR A 26 -3.31 29.12 29.97
CA THR A 26 -2.03 29.07 30.65
C THR A 26 -1.27 27.80 30.31
N GLY A 27 0.08 27.87 30.26
CA GLY A 27 0.96 26.73 29.96
C GLY A 27 1.34 26.59 28.49
N PHE A 28 2.43 25.88 28.25
CA PHE A 28 3.02 25.68 26.92
C PHE A 28 2.13 24.85 25.97
N PHE A 29 1.31 23.93 26.52
CA PHE A 29 0.39 23.11 25.77
C PHE A 29 -1.08 23.52 26.04
N PRO A 30 -1.68 24.37 25.19
CA PRO A 30 -3.01 24.93 25.46
C PRO A 30 -4.16 23.89 25.41
N ASN A 31 -3.91 22.71 24.89
CA ASN A 31 -4.89 21.61 24.83
C ASN A 31 -4.52 20.44 25.75
N ASN A 32 -3.71 20.67 26.77
CA ASN A 32 -3.31 19.63 27.70
C ASN A 32 -4.49 19.21 28.61
N ARG A 33 -4.98 17.99 28.37
CA ARG A 33 -6.03 17.34 29.15
C ARG A 33 -5.45 16.20 29.95
N PRO A 34 -6.06 15.81 31.06
CA PRO A 34 -5.61 14.65 31.80
C PRO A 34 -5.64 13.39 30.92
N VAL A 35 -4.69 12.49 31.11
CA VAL A 35 -4.60 11.23 30.39
C VAL A 35 -5.53 10.21 31.04
N LYS A 36 -6.26 9.46 30.22
CA LYS A 36 -7.13 8.37 30.64
C LYS A 36 -6.82 7.12 29.82
N PHE A 37 -6.49 6.03 30.50
CA PHE A 37 -6.35 4.74 29.87
C PHE A 37 -7.72 4.06 29.73
N VAL A 38 -8.01 3.54 28.54
CA VAL A 38 -9.31 2.96 28.21
C VAL A 38 -9.11 1.60 27.56
N PHE A 39 -9.77 0.58 28.08
CA PHE A 39 -9.67 -0.77 27.53
C PHE A 39 -10.63 -0.96 26.35
N MET A 40 -10.09 -1.27 25.18
CA MET A 40 -10.79 -1.66 23.93
C MET A 40 -11.94 -0.70 23.50
N LYS A 41 -12.09 0.45 24.11
CA LYS A 41 -13.19 1.38 23.85
C LYS A 41 -12.67 2.58 23.07
N ASP A 42 -13.16 2.79 21.88
CA ASP A 42 -12.78 3.88 20.98
C ASP A 42 -13.74 5.09 21.00
N LEU A 43 -14.73 5.08 21.90
CA LEU A 43 -15.64 6.18 22.08
C LEU A 43 -14.92 7.39 22.65
N GLU A 44 -15.05 8.55 21.98
CA GLU A 44 -14.38 9.79 22.37
C GLU A 44 -14.94 10.36 23.67
N ASP A 45 -14.06 10.60 24.64
CA ASP A 45 -14.32 11.41 25.83
C ASP A 45 -13.66 12.77 25.62
N PRO A 46 -14.43 13.87 25.45
CA PRO A 46 -13.89 15.17 25.10
C PRO A 46 -13.06 15.81 26.22
N TYR A 47 -13.15 15.31 27.45
CA TYR A 47 -12.49 15.87 28.63
C TYR A 47 -11.12 15.24 28.90
N TYR A 48 -10.77 14.14 28.20
CA TYR A 48 -9.53 13.41 28.43
C TYR A 48 -8.72 13.21 27.15
N ASN A 49 -7.42 13.10 27.30
CA ASN A 49 -6.54 12.53 26.29
C ASN A 49 -6.53 11.02 26.48
N GLN A 50 -7.32 10.32 25.70
CA GLN A 50 -7.48 8.87 25.83
C GLN A 50 -6.34 8.13 25.18
N ILE A 51 -5.80 7.15 25.91
CA ILE A 51 -4.90 6.11 25.42
C ILE A 51 -5.67 4.79 25.50
N VAL A 52 -6.04 4.27 24.35
CA VAL A 52 -6.71 2.98 24.24
C VAL A 52 -5.66 1.89 24.26
N TYR A 53 -5.84 0.89 25.12
CA TYR A 53 -4.99 -0.28 25.15
C TYR A 53 -5.75 -1.55 24.80
N VAL A 54 -5.14 -2.37 23.96
CA VAL A 54 -5.73 -3.60 23.43
C VAL A 54 -4.66 -4.69 23.50
N PRO A 55 -4.91 -5.81 24.19
CA PRO A 55 -4.03 -6.98 24.11
C PRO A 55 -3.96 -7.46 22.65
N THR A 56 -2.77 -7.79 22.20
CA THR A 56 -2.52 -8.32 20.86
C THR A 56 -1.77 -9.64 20.96
N ILE A 57 -2.03 -10.49 20.01
CA ILE A 57 -1.28 -11.73 19.81
C ILE A 57 -1.00 -11.82 18.31
N SER A 58 0.25 -12.06 17.98
CA SER A 58 0.67 -12.34 16.60
C SER A 58 1.60 -13.56 16.58
N TYR A 59 1.85 -14.05 15.39
CA TYR A 59 2.74 -15.17 15.18
C TYR A 59 3.66 -14.88 14.00
N ASN A 60 4.95 -15.08 14.22
CA ASN A 60 5.97 -15.10 13.19
C ASN A 60 6.75 -16.41 13.34
N PHE A 61 7.11 -17.06 12.26
CA PHE A 61 7.81 -18.34 12.27
C PHE A 61 9.11 -18.31 13.09
N TYR A 62 9.83 -17.18 13.06
CA TYR A 62 11.09 -17.00 13.76
C TYR A 62 10.92 -16.50 15.20
N ASP A 63 9.98 -15.60 15.42
CA ASP A 63 9.66 -15.04 16.74
C ASP A 63 8.74 -15.96 17.58
N GLY A 64 8.07 -16.91 16.92
CA GLY A 64 7.06 -17.74 17.57
C GLY A 64 5.79 -16.94 17.88
N LEU A 65 5.14 -17.31 18.99
CA LEU A 65 3.99 -16.56 19.49
C LEU A 65 4.48 -15.25 20.10
N THR A 66 3.88 -14.12 19.67
CA THR A 66 4.27 -12.79 20.12
C THR A 66 3.09 -12.08 20.79
N PRO A 67 2.87 -12.33 22.11
CA PRO A 67 1.95 -11.54 22.89
C PRO A 67 2.45 -10.07 22.97
N GLY A 68 1.50 -9.15 22.93
CA GLY A 68 1.80 -7.73 22.96
C GLY A 68 0.66 -6.89 23.49
N ILE A 69 0.87 -5.59 23.49
CA ILE A 69 -0.14 -4.61 23.84
C ILE A 69 -0.11 -3.47 22.82
N ARG A 70 -1.22 -3.22 22.17
CA ARG A 70 -1.37 -2.08 21.28
C ARG A 70 -1.87 -0.87 22.07
N LEU A 71 -1.14 0.22 21.97
CA LEU A 71 -1.46 1.51 22.58
C LEU A 71 -1.74 2.52 21.47
N HIS A 72 -2.91 3.13 21.46
CA HIS A 72 -3.25 4.12 20.46
C HIS A 72 -4.19 5.20 21.00
N ASN A 73 -4.23 6.34 20.33
CA ASN A 73 -5.19 7.40 20.61
C ASN A 73 -6.23 7.57 19.49
N LYS A 74 -6.36 6.61 18.58
CA LYS A 74 -7.36 6.62 17.51
C LYS A 74 -8.76 6.47 18.10
N THR A 75 -9.67 7.31 17.64
CA THR A 75 -11.10 7.25 17.93
C THR A 75 -11.86 7.52 16.63
N ILE A 76 -13.17 7.60 16.69
CA ILE A 76 -14.03 7.91 15.52
C ILE A 76 -13.70 9.30 14.96
N LEU A 77 -13.26 10.24 15.80
CA LEU A 77 -12.92 11.59 15.38
C LEU A 77 -11.49 11.69 14.87
N ASP A 78 -11.30 12.46 13.79
CA ASP A 78 -9.98 12.81 13.31
C ASP A 78 -9.23 13.70 14.32
N LYS A 79 -8.03 13.28 14.69
CA LYS A 79 -7.16 14.01 15.59
C LYS A 79 -5.97 14.61 14.81
N PRO A 80 -5.51 15.80 15.21
CA PRO A 80 -4.33 16.41 14.59
C PRO A 80 -3.06 15.60 14.83
N PHE A 81 -2.97 14.90 15.97
CA PHE A 81 -1.90 13.97 16.29
C PHE A 81 -2.46 12.59 16.62
N VAL A 82 -1.95 11.58 15.93
CA VAL A 82 -2.30 10.18 16.13
C VAL A 82 -1.03 9.36 16.34
N PHE A 83 -1.07 8.51 17.34
CA PHE A 83 -0.06 7.45 17.50
C PHE A 83 -0.72 6.08 17.61
N ASP A 84 0.05 5.06 17.28
CA ASP A 84 -0.34 3.64 17.35
C ASP A 84 0.95 2.84 17.52
N ILE A 85 1.16 2.28 18.71
CA ILE A 85 2.38 1.58 19.09
C ILE A 85 1.98 0.19 19.55
N ASN A 86 2.63 -0.82 19.02
CA ASN A 86 2.35 -2.22 19.33
C ASN A 86 3.65 -2.94 19.73
N PRO A 87 4.17 -2.73 20.96
CA PRO A 87 5.25 -3.53 21.50
C PRO A 87 4.77 -4.96 21.75
N SER A 88 5.60 -5.94 21.42
CA SER A 88 5.34 -7.35 21.57
C SER A 88 6.60 -8.05 22.07
N TYR A 89 6.43 -9.13 22.80
CA TYR A 89 7.53 -9.98 23.25
C TYR A 89 7.50 -11.32 22.52
N SER A 90 8.62 -11.69 21.93
CA SER A 90 8.75 -12.87 21.09
C SER A 90 9.10 -14.07 21.96
N SER A 91 8.24 -15.10 21.96
CA SER A 91 8.41 -16.28 22.85
C SER A 91 9.54 -17.22 22.43
N LYS A 92 9.99 -17.14 21.16
CA LYS A 92 11.02 -18.04 20.62
C LYS A 92 12.39 -17.38 20.54
N SER A 93 12.43 -16.08 20.25
CA SER A 93 13.68 -15.32 20.16
C SER A 93 14.06 -14.61 21.45
N ASP A 94 13.18 -14.63 22.48
CA ASP A 94 13.31 -13.95 23.78
C ASP A 94 13.64 -12.45 23.66
N ASN A 95 13.17 -11.82 22.58
CA ASN A 95 13.41 -10.42 22.27
C ASN A 95 12.14 -9.60 22.12
N LEU A 96 12.27 -8.28 22.22
CA LEU A 96 11.20 -7.35 21.91
C LEU A 96 11.05 -7.26 20.38
N SER A 97 9.83 -7.26 19.91
CA SER A 97 9.44 -6.98 18.53
C SER A 97 8.28 -5.98 18.53
N GLY A 98 7.88 -5.52 17.36
CA GLY A 98 6.69 -4.68 17.29
C GLY A 98 6.73 -3.63 16.20
N SER A 99 5.76 -2.73 16.27
CA SER A 99 5.61 -1.65 15.31
C SER A 99 5.12 -0.36 15.97
N ALA A 100 5.42 0.77 15.36
CA ALA A 100 4.94 2.07 15.78
C ALA A 100 4.61 2.94 14.57
N ILE A 101 3.58 3.78 14.69
CA ILE A 101 3.25 4.83 13.74
C ILE A 101 2.84 6.10 14.49
N PHE A 102 3.40 7.21 14.06
CA PHE A 102 3.07 8.56 14.52
C PHE A 102 2.60 9.36 13.30
N VAL A 103 1.51 10.11 13.47
CA VAL A 103 0.89 10.88 12.39
C VAL A 103 0.50 12.25 12.88
N ILE A 104 0.87 13.30 12.15
CA ILE A 104 0.39 14.67 12.31
C ILE A 104 -0.46 15.01 11.10
N ASN A 105 -1.71 15.42 11.33
CA ASN A 105 -2.64 15.87 10.30
C ASN A 105 -2.86 17.38 10.43
N GLN A 106 -2.62 18.09 9.34
CA GLN A 106 -2.92 19.53 9.23
C GLN A 106 -3.96 19.73 8.13
N ASN A 107 -5.10 20.28 8.48
CA ASN A 107 -6.20 20.57 7.56
C ASN A 107 -6.32 22.07 7.31
N TYR A 108 -6.38 22.47 6.03
CA TYR A 108 -6.50 23.86 5.58
C TYR A 108 -7.86 24.06 4.92
N ARG A 109 -8.75 24.86 5.54
CA ARG A 109 -10.15 24.99 5.09
C ARG A 109 -10.29 25.67 3.72
N ASN A 110 -9.57 26.77 3.51
CA ASN A 110 -9.74 27.66 2.35
C ASN A 110 -8.55 27.62 1.38
N SER A 111 -7.92 26.45 1.26
CA SER A 111 -6.75 26.26 0.40
C SER A 111 -6.98 25.12 -0.58
N THR A 112 -6.37 25.19 -1.76
CA THR A 112 -6.27 24.07 -2.70
C THR A 112 -5.50 22.91 -2.06
N LEU A 113 -4.43 23.18 -1.32
CA LEU A 113 -3.82 22.22 -0.40
C LEU A 113 -4.72 22.12 0.84
N TYR A 114 -5.60 21.12 0.87
CA TYR A 114 -6.56 20.99 1.95
C TYR A 114 -6.08 20.14 3.13
N ASN A 115 -5.07 19.29 2.90
CA ASN A 115 -4.50 18.45 3.95
C ASN A 115 -3.02 18.20 3.72
N ALA A 116 -2.21 18.39 4.76
CA ALA A 116 -0.84 17.91 4.84
C ALA A 116 -0.74 16.89 5.98
N LYS A 117 -0.23 15.70 5.66
CA LYS A 117 -0.07 14.60 6.60
C LYS A 117 1.41 14.24 6.69
N TYR A 118 1.95 14.30 7.89
CA TYR A 118 3.31 13.87 8.21
C TYR A 118 3.21 12.58 9.02
N SER A 119 3.92 11.55 8.62
CA SER A 119 3.91 10.30 9.36
C SER A 119 5.30 9.69 9.45
N MET A 120 5.53 9.00 10.56
CA MET A 120 6.70 8.17 10.79
C MET A 120 6.21 6.79 11.19
N SER A 121 6.54 5.76 10.43
CA SER A 121 6.24 4.38 10.79
C SER A 121 7.51 3.56 10.89
N GLY A 122 7.50 2.57 11.78
CA GLY A 122 8.59 1.64 11.94
C GLY A 122 8.11 0.27 12.38
N SER A 123 8.87 -0.76 12.06
CA SER A 123 8.65 -2.13 12.52
C SER A 123 9.98 -2.83 12.75
N TYR A 124 9.99 -3.69 13.77
CA TYR A 124 11.15 -4.47 14.17
C TYR A 124 10.71 -5.90 14.51
N PHE A 125 11.32 -6.90 13.86
CA PHE A 125 11.02 -8.31 14.03
C PHE A 125 12.16 -9.18 13.51
N HIS A 126 12.17 -10.48 13.86
CA HIS A 126 13.11 -11.43 13.27
C HIS A 126 12.60 -11.92 11.91
N TYR A 127 13.45 -11.87 10.90
CA TYR A 127 13.20 -12.42 9.57
C TYR A 127 13.95 -13.74 9.32
N ALA A 128 14.88 -14.08 10.21
CA ALA A 128 15.59 -15.34 10.30
C ALA A 128 15.78 -15.71 11.77
N GLN A 129 16.27 -16.91 12.05
CA GLN A 129 16.45 -17.40 13.41
C GLN A 129 17.47 -16.56 14.22
N ASP A 130 18.48 -16.02 13.55
CA ASP A 130 19.63 -15.32 14.10
C ASP A 130 19.70 -13.86 13.69
N ALA A 131 18.69 -13.32 12.99
CA ALA A 131 18.79 -12.01 12.38
C ALA A 131 17.49 -11.20 12.43
N THR A 132 17.65 -9.92 12.73
CA THR A 132 16.58 -8.95 12.86
C THR A 132 16.40 -8.09 11.62
N TYR A 133 15.24 -7.48 11.53
CA TYR A 133 14.81 -6.61 10.47
C TYR A 133 14.20 -5.33 11.05
N LEU A 134 14.82 -4.20 10.80
CA LEU A 134 14.32 -2.88 11.14
C LEU A 134 13.89 -2.14 9.87
N LYS A 135 12.66 -1.67 9.85
CA LYS A 135 12.12 -0.79 8.83
C LYS A 135 11.71 0.55 9.42
N LEU A 136 12.13 1.64 8.80
CA LEU A 136 11.66 3.00 9.10
C LEU A 136 11.14 3.65 7.83
N ASN A 137 10.04 4.38 7.93
CA ASN A 137 9.38 5.00 6.79
C ASN A 137 8.77 6.36 7.15
N PRO A 138 9.59 7.43 7.26
CA PRO A 138 9.08 8.80 7.30
C PRO A 138 8.40 9.16 5.98
N THR A 139 7.22 9.79 6.06
CA THR A 139 6.37 10.09 4.92
C THR A 139 5.69 11.44 5.07
N VAL A 140 5.68 12.23 4.01
CA VAL A 140 4.90 13.46 3.87
C VAL A 140 3.90 13.29 2.74
N GLN A 141 2.63 13.54 3.01
CA GLN A 141 1.55 13.49 2.02
C GLN A 141 0.88 14.86 1.93
N LEU A 142 0.80 15.41 0.74
CA LEU A 142 0.13 16.67 0.43
C LEU A 142 -1.07 16.37 -0.45
N ARG A 143 -2.28 16.66 0.05
CA ARG A 143 -3.52 16.40 -0.67
C ARG A 143 -4.10 17.69 -1.20
N ILE A 144 -4.30 17.73 -2.50
CA ILE A 144 -4.76 18.89 -3.25
C ILE A 144 -6.15 18.60 -3.81
N ARG A 145 -7.06 19.55 -3.68
CA ARG A 145 -8.41 19.48 -4.24
C ARG A 145 -8.66 20.63 -5.21
N GLN A 146 -9.60 20.43 -6.11
CA GLN A 146 -10.11 21.49 -6.95
C GLN A 146 -10.98 22.47 -6.14
N PRO A 147 -11.05 23.75 -6.52
CA PRO A 147 -11.94 24.73 -5.89
C PRO A 147 -13.43 24.34 -5.98
N ASN A 148 -13.82 23.68 -7.06
CA ASN A 148 -15.18 23.16 -7.24
C ASN A 148 -15.31 21.79 -6.53
N PHE A 149 -16.14 21.73 -5.47
CA PHE A 149 -16.41 20.52 -4.70
C PHE A 149 -17.17 19.43 -5.49
N ARG A 150 -17.72 19.73 -6.65
CA ARG A 150 -18.34 18.74 -7.54
C ARG A 150 -17.31 18.04 -8.43
N ASP A 151 -16.08 18.56 -8.52
CA ASP A 151 -14.99 17.90 -9.24
C ASP A 151 -14.43 16.75 -8.38
N ASN A 152 -14.55 15.53 -8.87
CA ASN A 152 -14.07 14.32 -8.19
C ASN A 152 -12.56 14.10 -8.33
N ARG A 153 -11.83 15.04 -8.94
CA ARG A 153 -10.38 14.97 -9.08
C ARG A 153 -9.69 15.04 -7.72
N LYS A 154 -8.83 14.08 -7.46
CA LYS A 154 -8.00 13.99 -6.27
C LYS A 154 -6.55 13.98 -6.69
N GLN A 155 -5.77 14.88 -6.12
CA GLN A 155 -4.33 14.95 -6.36
C GLN A 155 -3.58 14.72 -5.05
N LEU A 156 -2.55 13.89 -5.13
CA LEU A 156 -1.68 13.56 -4.01
C LEU A 156 -0.23 13.72 -4.43
N ILE A 157 0.55 14.44 -3.63
CA ILE A 157 2.01 14.43 -3.69
C ILE A 157 2.50 13.71 -2.45
N LEU A 158 3.35 12.73 -2.64
CA LEU A 158 3.89 11.90 -1.57
C LEU A 158 5.41 11.95 -1.65
N PHE A 159 6.03 12.20 -0.52
CA PHE A 159 7.48 12.06 -0.31
C PHE A 159 7.70 11.10 0.83
N ARG A 160 8.53 10.10 0.63
CA ARG A 160 8.89 9.15 1.70
C ARG A 160 10.32 8.69 1.57
N GLN A 161 10.87 8.28 2.69
CA GLN A 161 12.16 7.60 2.76
C GLN A 161 11.92 6.21 3.34
N VAL A 162 12.21 5.17 2.59
CA VAL A 162 12.16 3.80 3.09
C VAL A 162 13.58 3.40 3.48
N ILE A 163 13.79 3.14 4.77
CA ILE A 163 15.07 2.75 5.34
C ILE A 163 14.91 1.34 5.88
N VAL A 164 15.76 0.43 5.43
CA VAL A 164 15.78 -0.97 5.85
C VAL A 164 17.18 -1.34 6.34
N ASN A 165 17.22 -1.84 7.57
CA ASN A 165 18.40 -2.43 8.17
C ASN A 165 18.11 -3.89 8.51
N LYS A 166 18.84 -4.79 7.88
CA LYS A 166 18.81 -6.23 8.15
C LYS A 166 20.14 -6.65 8.75
N GLU A 167 20.11 -7.49 9.76
CA GLU A 167 21.28 -8.21 10.20
C GLU A 167 21.57 -9.37 9.24
N LYS A 168 22.84 -9.74 9.11
CA LYS A 168 23.21 -10.92 8.33
C LYS A 168 22.79 -12.18 9.04
N SER A 169 22.16 -13.09 8.29
CA SER A 169 21.80 -14.41 8.77
C SER A 169 22.69 -15.47 8.15
N ALA A 170 23.14 -16.42 8.98
CA ALA A 170 23.84 -17.62 8.49
C ALA A 170 22.88 -18.62 7.80
N PHE A 171 21.56 -18.46 8.00
CA PHE A 171 20.52 -19.38 7.51
C PHE A 171 19.80 -18.89 6.25
N VAL A 172 20.04 -17.64 5.83
CA VAL A 172 19.39 -17.05 4.66
C VAL A 172 20.46 -16.69 3.62
N THR A 173 20.42 -17.40 2.50
CA THR A 173 21.35 -17.23 1.37
C THR A 173 20.80 -16.33 0.27
N GLU A 174 19.79 -15.51 0.55
CA GLU A 174 19.17 -14.62 -0.44
C GLU A 174 20.15 -13.52 -0.89
N ASN A 175 20.24 -13.30 -2.21
CA ASN A 175 20.96 -12.19 -2.84
C ASN A 175 20.22 -10.84 -2.70
N SER A 176 19.39 -10.64 -1.68
CA SER A 176 18.74 -9.35 -1.43
C SER A 176 19.71 -8.40 -0.73
N PRO A 177 19.73 -7.10 -1.06
CA PRO A 177 20.55 -6.14 -0.35
C PRO A 177 20.19 -6.14 1.14
N GLU A 178 21.23 -6.17 1.99
CA GLU A 178 21.08 -6.23 3.44
C GLU A 178 20.49 -4.93 3.98
N ASN A 179 21.09 -3.83 3.60
CA ASN A 179 20.71 -2.49 4.03
C ASN A 179 20.47 -1.61 2.81
N TYR A 180 19.38 -0.89 2.82
CA TYR A 180 19.10 0.09 1.78
C TYR A 180 18.28 1.27 2.29
N SER A 181 18.39 2.36 1.56
CA SER A 181 17.59 3.55 1.78
C SER A 181 17.14 4.09 0.43
N VAL A 182 15.83 4.21 0.24
CA VAL A 182 15.23 4.68 -1.01
C VAL A 182 14.34 5.89 -0.72
N PHE A 183 14.66 7.00 -1.35
CA PHE A 183 13.76 8.16 -1.40
C PHE A 183 12.79 7.98 -2.56
N ASP A 184 11.49 8.12 -2.28
CA ASP A 184 10.39 7.97 -3.24
C ASP A 184 9.56 9.25 -3.25
N ALA A 185 9.54 9.95 -4.38
CA ALA A 185 8.69 11.11 -4.64
C ALA A 185 7.65 10.75 -5.69
N ARG A 186 6.36 10.82 -5.32
CA ARG A 186 5.26 10.36 -6.17
C ARG A 186 4.18 11.43 -6.31
N TYR A 187 3.72 11.64 -7.53
CA TYR A 187 2.52 12.40 -7.83
C TYR A 187 1.43 11.47 -8.33
N ILE A 188 0.23 11.61 -7.80
CA ILE A 188 -0.94 10.82 -8.20
C ILE A 188 -2.08 11.79 -8.51
N ASN A 189 -2.74 11.58 -9.62
CA ASN A 189 -3.93 12.33 -10.06
C ASN A 189 -5.02 11.34 -10.46
N THR A 190 -6.04 11.24 -9.62
CA THR A 190 -7.14 10.29 -9.81
C THR A 190 -8.44 11.05 -10.01
N ARG A 191 -9.22 10.60 -10.99
CA ARG A 191 -10.59 11.06 -11.23
C ARG A 191 -11.50 9.84 -11.36
N THR A 192 -12.46 9.71 -10.47
CA THR A 192 -13.43 8.61 -10.47
C THR A 192 -14.83 9.18 -10.67
N GLU A 193 -15.49 8.76 -11.73
CA GLU A 193 -16.88 9.06 -12.06
C GLU A 193 -17.71 7.76 -12.02
N VAL A 194 -19.01 7.84 -12.21
CA VAL A 194 -19.89 6.66 -12.16
C VAL A 194 -19.50 5.61 -13.20
N THR A 195 -19.10 6.04 -14.39
CA THR A 195 -18.79 5.15 -15.53
C THR A 195 -17.33 5.18 -15.95
N ASN A 196 -16.55 6.16 -15.45
CA ASN A 196 -15.17 6.34 -15.86
C ASN A 196 -14.25 6.44 -14.64
N HIS A 197 -13.12 5.77 -14.72
CA HIS A 197 -12.03 5.94 -13.78
C HIS A 197 -10.75 6.26 -14.55
N PHE A 198 -10.05 7.29 -14.13
CA PHE A 198 -8.77 7.69 -14.66
C PHE A 198 -7.79 7.87 -13.51
N ASN A 199 -6.64 7.26 -13.63
CA ASN A 199 -5.53 7.41 -12.68
C ASN A 199 -4.23 7.64 -13.45
N PHE A 200 -3.54 8.72 -13.12
CA PHE A 200 -2.19 8.98 -13.58
C PHE A 200 -1.26 9.05 -12.38
N SER A 201 -0.18 8.32 -12.42
CA SER A 201 0.88 8.42 -11.42
C SER A 201 2.25 8.63 -12.07
N SER A 202 3.08 9.41 -11.42
CA SER A 202 4.48 9.58 -11.78
C SER A 202 5.32 9.48 -10.52
N ASN A 203 6.45 8.79 -10.62
CA ASN A 203 7.27 8.45 -9.48
C ASN A 203 8.75 8.60 -9.82
N ILE A 204 9.52 9.17 -8.91
CA ILE A 204 10.98 9.24 -8.94
C ILE A 204 11.51 8.56 -7.69
N GLN A 205 12.37 7.59 -7.87
CA GLN A 205 13.03 6.86 -6.78
C GLN A 205 14.53 7.10 -6.87
N VAL A 206 15.15 7.41 -5.74
CA VAL A 206 16.59 7.67 -5.63
C VAL A 206 17.17 6.92 -4.46
N SER A 207 18.25 6.21 -4.71
CA SER A 207 19.08 5.51 -3.74
C SER A 207 20.56 5.74 -4.08
N GLY A 208 21.49 5.35 -3.22
CA GLY A 208 22.92 5.38 -3.54
C GLY A 208 23.29 4.57 -4.79
N ASP A 209 22.59 3.45 -5.01
CA ASP A 209 22.91 2.48 -6.04
C ASP A 209 22.04 2.59 -7.29
N PHE A 210 20.90 3.28 -7.23
CA PHE A 210 20.03 3.45 -8.39
C PHE A 210 19.20 4.73 -8.34
N GLY A 211 18.82 5.21 -9.51
CA GLY A 211 17.78 6.21 -9.71
C GLY A 211 16.82 5.76 -10.79
N LYS A 212 15.51 5.89 -10.56
CA LYS A 212 14.45 5.51 -11.48
C LYS A 212 13.46 6.64 -11.70
N VAL A 213 12.89 6.69 -12.89
CA VAL A 213 11.70 7.48 -13.20
C VAL A 213 10.63 6.56 -13.77
N ILE A 214 9.39 6.77 -13.34
CA ILE A 214 8.26 5.90 -13.64
C ILE A 214 7.05 6.78 -13.98
N GLY A 215 6.29 6.35 -14.98
CA GLY A 215 4.98 6.90 -15.32
C GLY A 215 3.98 5.78 -15.52
N GLU A 216 2.78 5.95 -14.99
CA GLU A 216 1.69 5.00 -15.11
C GLU A 216 0.38 5.72 -15.38
N LEU A 217 -0.41 5.16 -16.27
CA LEU A 217 -1.71 5.69 -16.64
C LEU A 217 -2.70 4.53 -16.67
N GLU A 218 -3.79 4.67 -15.93
CA GLU A 218 -4.89 3.71 -15.91
C GLU A 218 -6.19 4.38 -16.35
N TYR A 219 -6.93 3.69 -17.18
CA TYR A 219 -8.23 4.10 -17.63
C TYR A 219 -9.20 2.94 -17.59
N ARG A 220 -10.34 3.15 -16.94
CA ARG A 220 -11.43 2.18 -16.87
C ARG A 220 -12.72 2.85 -17.31
N LYS A 221 -13.49 2.19 -18.16
CA LYS A 221 -14.79 2.67 -18.61
C LYS A 221 -15.82 1.56 -18.54
N LEU A 222 -16.94 1.85 -17.88
CA LEU A 222 -18.14 1.05 -17.86
C LEU A 222 -19.11 1.57 -18.94
N PHE A 223 -19.56 0.69 -19.84
CA PHE A 223 -20.52 1.00 -20.89
C PHE A 223 -21.96 0.75 -20.41
N GLU A 224 -22.95 1.32 -21.11
CA GLU A 224 -24.37 1.16 -20.81
C GLU A 224 -24.85 -0.31 -20.85
N ASN A 225 -24.20 -1.17 -21.62
CA ASN A 225 -24.46 -2.61 -21.68
C ASN A 225 -23.77 -3.41 -20.57
N ASN A 226 -23.33 -2.76 -19.50
CA ASN A 226 -22.57 -3.33 -18.37
C ASN A 226 -21.23 -4.00 -18.75
N ARG A 227 -20.72 -3.73 -19.94
CA ARG A 227 -19.37 -4.16 -20.33
C ARG A 227 -18.34 -3.13 -19.87
N GLN A 228 -17.14 -3.59 -19.53
CA GLN A 228 -16.08 -2.74 -19.02
C GLN A 228 -14.83 -2.94 -19.88
N ILE A 229 -14.12 -1.85 -20.13
CA ILE A 229 -12.74 -1.86 -20.64
C ILE A 229 -11.80 -1.32 -19.56
N ASN A 230 -10.69 -2.00 -19.37
CA ASN A 230 -9.59 -1.53 -18.53
C ASN A 230 -8.34 -1.44 -19.40
N LEU A 231 -7.66 -0.30 -19.33
CA LEU A 231 -6.41 -0.04 -20.02
C LEU A 231 -5.40 0.47 -19.00
N ARG A 232 -4.18 -0.05 -19.05
CA ARG A 232 -3.06 0.44 -18.25
C ARG A 232 -1.85 0.57 -19.15
N PHE A 233 -1.21 1.73 -19.11
CA PHE A 233 0.09 1.96 -19.70
C PHE A 233 1.10 2.24 -18.60
N TYR A 234 2.23 1.58 -18.66
CA TYR A 234 3.35 1.75 -17.73
C TYR A 234 4.63 2.00 -18.52
N ALA A 235 5.44 2.94 -18.06
CA ALA A 235 6.77 3.20 -18.58
C ALA A 235 7.72 3.53 -17.44
N GLY A 236 8.87 2.87 -17.41
CA GLY A 236 9.89 3.09 -16.40
C GLY A 236 11.29 3.01 -16.97
N SER A 237 12.20 3.86 -16.48
CA SER A 237 13.60 3.84 -16.87
C SER A 237 14.49 4.09 -15.67
N PHE A 238 15.61 3.37 -15.62
CA PHE A 238 16.70 3.72 -14.74
C PHE A 238 17.45 4.94 -15.31
N LEU A 239 17.72 5.89 -14.45
CA LEU A 239 18.62 7.02 -14.70
C LEU A 239 20.07 6.58 -14.50
N TYR A 240 20.30 5.81 -13.46
CA TYR A 240 21.54 5.06 -13.19
C TYR A 240 21.20 3.78 -12.42
N ASN A 241 21.98 2.73 -12.62
CA ASN A 241 21.84 1.45 -11.93
C ASN A 241 23.22 0.82 -11.69
N LYS A 242 23.61 0.74 -10.43
CA LYS A 242 24.85 0.12 -9.95
C LYS A 242 24.59 -1.15 -9.14
N THR A 243 23.31 -1.57 -9.07
CA THR A 243 22.88 -2.73 -8.27
C THR A 243 23.41 -4.03 -8.89
N GLN A 244 23.75 -4.98 -8.04
CA GLN A 244 24.26 -6.30 -8.47
C GLN A 244 23.16 -7.34 -8.61
N SER A 245 21.93 -7.03 -8.16
CA SER A 245 20.79 -7.95 -8.18
C SER A 245 19.56 -7.31 -8.82
N ASP A 246 18.58 -8.14 -9.18
CA ASP A 246 17.31 -7.69 -9.72
C ASP A 246 16.31 -7.24 -8.64
N PHE A 247 16.73 -7.13 -7.38
CA PHE A 247 15.84 -6.75 -6.28
C PHE A 247 15.18 -5.37 -6.46
N PHE A 248 15.89 -4.44 -7.09
CA PHE A 248 15.38 -3.11 -7.42
C PHE A 248 14.97 -2.97 -8.91
N SER A 249 15.10 -4.01 -9.72
CA SER A 249 14.73 -3.98 -11.13
C SER A 249 13.21 -3.87 -11.32
N PHE A 250 12.77 -3.45 -12.50
CA PHE A 250 11.35 -3.49 -12.85
C PHE A 250 10.91 -4.93 -13.02
N ALA A 251 9.92 -5.36 -12.28
CA ALA A 251 9.37 -6.69 -12.36
C ALA A 251 8.28 -6.80 -13.44
N LEU A 252 8.23 -7.91 -14.16
CA LEU A 252 7.26 -8.13 -15.21
C LEU A 252 5.97 -8.79 -14.69
N ASP A 253 6.11 -9.88 -13.96
CA ASP A 253 5.00 -10.74 -13.53
C ASP A 253 4.84 -10.86 -12.03
N ARG A 254 5.87 -10.51 -11.25
CA ARG A 254 5.83 -10.54 -9.78
C ARG A 254 6.72 -9.45 -9.19
N PRO A 255 6.14 -8.48 -8.46
CA PRO A 255 6.91 -7.36 -7.92
C PRO A 255 7.84 -7.79 -6.77
N THR A 256 8.96 -7.09 -6.67
CA THR A 256 9.78 -7.06 -5.46
C THR A 256 9.27 -5.90 -4.60
N ASP A 257 8.89 -6.16 -3.37
CA ASP A 257 8.21 -5.17 -2.52
C ASP A 257 9.20 -4.38 -1.63
N TYR A 258 10.26 -3.82 -2.19
CA TYR A 258 11.26 -3.05 -1.44
C TYR A 258 10.74 -1.71 -0.89
N LEU A 259 9.59 -1.22 -1.38
CA LEU A 259 8.91 -0.04 -0.85
C LEU A 259 7.79 -0.37 0.14
N PHE A 260 7.43 -1.64 0.30
CA PHE A 260 6.33 -2.14 1.13
C PHE A 260 4.97 -1.54 0.74
N ASP A 261 4.71 -1.50 -0.57
CA ASP A 261 3.46 -0.98 -1.14
C ASP A 261 2.39 -2.07 -1.32
N TYR A 262 2.77 -3.35 -1.32
CA TYR A 262 1.89 -4.45 -1.66
C TYR A 262 1.39 -5.21 -0.43
N ASN A 263 0.13 -5.64 -0.50
CA ASN A 263 -0.49 -6.50 0.50
C ASN A 263 -0.58 -7.92 -0.04
N TYR A 264 0.30 -8.79 0.45
CA TYR A 264 0.23 -10.22 0.16
C TYR A 264 -0.74 -10.92 1.12
N PHE A 265 -1.54 -11.85 0.59
CA PHE A 265 -2.27 -12.79 1.41
C PHE A 265 -1.30 -13.90 1.86
N GLY A 266 -0.99 -13.94 3.15
CA GLY A 266 0.07 -14.80 3.68
C GLY A 266 1.47 -14.28 3.32
N ARG A 267 2.35 -15.18 2.90
CA ARG A 267 3.74 -14.87 2.52
C ARG A 267 3.88 -14.76 1.00
N SER A 268 4.88 -14.03 0.55
CA SER A 268 5.28 -13.96 -0.85
C SER A 268 6.09 -15.21 -1.24
N GLU A 269 5.41 -16.35 -1.40
CA GLU A 269 6.04 -17.62 -1.74
C GLU A 269 6.40 -17.70 -3.24
N SER A 270 7.48 -18.41 -3.55
CA SER A 270 7.88 -18.71 -4.94
C SER A 270 7.19 -19.98 -5.50
N MET A 271 6.68 -20.83 -4.63
CA MET A 271 6.01 -22.10 -4.94
C MET A 271 4.72 -22.26 -4.14
N GLY A 272 3.88 -23.20 -4.55
CA GLY A 272 2.60 -23.50 -3.89
C GLY A 272 1.52 -22.45 -4.19
N LEU A 273 0.39 -22.57 -3.49
CA LEU A 273 -0.82 -21.77 -3.74
C LEU A 273 -0.56 -20.26 -3.63
N PHE A 274 0.18 -19.82 -2.62
CA PHE A 274 0.45 -18.39 -2.42
C PHE A 274 1.34 -17.78 -3.51
N SER A 275 2.11 -18.61 -4.26
CA SER A 275 2.85 -18.14 -5.42
C SER A 275 1.95 -17.72 -6.59
N GLN A 276 0.71 -18.17 -6.60
CA GLN A 276 -0.29 -17.89 -7.62
C GLN A 276 -1.04 -16.57 -7.38
N GLN A 277 -0.79 -15.89 -6.25
CA GLN A 277 -1.32 -14.54 -6.07
C GLN A 277 -0.85 -13.63 -7.21
N TYR A 278 -1.80 -12.96 -7.85
CA TYR A 278 -1.50 -11.89 -8.76
C TYR A 278 -1.43 -10.57 -7.99
N ILE A 279 -0.25 -10.01 -7.94
CA ILE A 279 -0.01 -8.64 -7.51
C ILE A 279 0.55 -7.93 -8.73
N GLN A 280 -0.11 -6.86 -9.13
CA GLN A 280 0.25 -6.13 -10.34
C GLN A 280 1.66 -5.57 -10.20
N ALA A 281 2.59 -6.22 -10.93
CA ALA A 281 3.95 -5.74 -11.08
C ALA A 281 4.02 -4.57 -12.06
N GLU A 282 5.19 -3.99 -12.22
CA GLU A 282 5.42 -2.91 -13.18
C GLU A 282 5.01 -3.31 -14.60
N GLY A 283 5.37 -4.50 -15.06
CA GLY A 283 4.96 -5.04 -16.36
C GLY A 283 3.50 -5.43 -16.44
N GLY A 284 2.91 -5.91 -15.33
CA GLY A 284 1.51 -6.31 -15.24
C GLY A 284 1.16 -7.61 -15.92
N PHE A 285 2.15 -8.46 -16.28
CA PHE A 285 1.95 -9.75 -16.92
C PHE A 285 1.40 -10.79 -15.94
N LYS A 286 0.50 -11.66 -16.41
CA LYS A 286 -0.10 -12.72 -15.61
C LYS A 286 0.63 -14.05 -15.80
N SER A 287 1.26 -14.25 -16.96
CA SER A 287 2.13 -15.41 -17.23
C SER A 287 3.50 -15.21 -16.62
N LYS A 288 4.15 -16.30 -16.22
CA LYS A 288 5.58 -16.28 -15.85
C LYS A 288 6.42 -15.97 -17.08
N ILE A 289 7.17 -14.89 -17.05
CA ILE A 289 8.02 -14.45 -18.15
C ILE A 289 9.43 -15.00 -17.95
N ALA A 290 10.05 -15.57 -19.00
CA ALA A 290 11.40 -16.14 -18.95
C ALA A 290 12.49 -15.12 -18.53
N THR A 291 12.26 -13.82 -18.76
CA THR A 291 13.09 -12.73 -18.27
C THR A 291 12.22 -11.90 -17.31
N PRO A 292 12.18 -12.24 -16.00
CA PRO A 292 11.19 -11.69 -15.09
C PRO A 292 11.46 -10.22 -14.70
N PHE A 293 12.64 -9.68 -15.03
CA PHE A 293 13.04 -8.34 -14.63
C PHE A 293 13.63 -7.53 -15.78
N ALA A 294 13.47 -6.21 -15.72
CA ALA A 294 14.14 -5.24 -16.59
C ALA A 294 14.97 -4.27 -15.75
N ASN A 295 16.29 -4.26 -15.97
CA ASN A 295 17.23 -3.45 -15.19
C ASN A 295 17.71 -2.18 -15.92
N LYS A 296 17.14 -1.84 -17.07
CA LYS A 296 17.42 -0.58 -17.78
C LYS A 296 16.14 0.22 -18.04
N TRP A 297 15.20 -0.34 -18.77
CA TRP A 297 13.88 0.27 -18.96
C TRP A 297 12.83 -0.76 -19.31
N ILE A 298 11.58 -0.40 -19.11
CA ILE A 298 10.39 -1.17 -19.43
C ILE A 298 9.29 -0.26 -19.96
N THR A 299 8.52 -0.76 -20.92
CA THR A 299 7.21 -0.21 -21.28
C THR A 299 6.22 -1.36 -21.37
N SER A 300 5.01 -1.18 -20.87
CA SER A 300 3.94 -2.18 -21.00
C SER A 300 2.58 -1.53 -21.21
N LEU A 301 1.73 -2.25 -21.93
CA LEU A 301 0.32 -1.95 -22.14
C LEU A 301 -0.47 -3.18 -21.74
N ASN A 302 -1.34 -3.01 -20.74
CA ASN A 302 -2.23 -4.06 -20.27
C ASN A 302 -3.66 -3.65 -20.61
N ALA A 303 -4.43 -4.57 -21.20
CA ALA A 303 -5.81 -4.32 -21.57
C ALA A 303 -6.70 -5.50 -21.14
N SER A 304 -7.91 -5.20 -20.68
CA SER A 304 -8.97 -6.20 -20.55
C SER A 304 -10.32 -5.66 -21.02
N TYR A 305 -11.18 -6.54 -21.48
CA TYR A 305 -12.51 -6.22 -21.97
C TYR A 305 -13.52 -7.28 -21.54
N SER A 306 -14.65 -6.83 -20.97
CA SER A 306 -15.75 -7.73 -20.60
C SER A 306 -16.46 -8.26 -21.82
N VAL A 307 -16.40 -9.57 -22.04
CA VAL A 307 -17.09 -10.25 -23.14
C VAL A 307 -18.52 -10.63 -22.70
N TRP A 308 -18.65 -11.13 -21.48
CA TRP A 308 -19.94 -11.52 -20.93
C TRP A 308 -19.93 -11.42 -19.40
N SER A 309 -20.89 -10.65 -18.85
CA SER A 309 -21.06 -10.50 -17.40
C SER A 309 -19.72 -10.30 -16.65
N TRP A 310 -19.27 -11.29 -15.91
CA TRP A 310 -18.02 -11.31 -15.13
C TRP A 310 -16.84 -11.98 -15.86
N ILE A 311 -17.00 -12.35 -17.17
CA ILE A 311 -15.95 -12.93 -17.99
C ILE A 311 -15.32 -11.83 -18.86
N GLU A 312 -14.02 -11.66 -18.71
CA GLU A 312 -13.20 -10.73 -19.49
C GLU A 312 -12.12 -11.48 -20.27
N VAL A 313 -11.74 -10.94 -21.39
CA VAL A 313 -10.50 -11.31 -22.09
C VAL A 313 -9.44 -10.26 -21.76
N TYR A 314 -8.20 -10.69 -21.59
CA TYR A 314 -7.09 -9.78 -21.37
C TYR A 314 -5.94 -10.05 -22.33
N GLY A 315 -5.13 -9.02 -22.56
CA GLY A 315 -3.88 -9.10 -23.30
C GLY A 315 -2.91 -8.06 -22.80
N ASP A 316 -1.67 -8.49 -22.61
CA ASP A 316 -0.58 -7.67 -22.12
C ASP A 316 0.57 -7.68 -23.12
N LEU A 317 1.11 -6.52 -23.43
CA LEU A 317 2.20 -6.33 -24.37
C LEU A 317 3.28 -5.47 -23.72
N GLY A 318 4.55 -5.73 -24.00
CA GLY A 318 5.61 -4.85 -23.47
C GLY A 318 6.94 -5.04 -24.18
N PHE A 319 7.78 -4.05 -23.99
CA PHE A 319 9.18 -4.07 -24.36
C PHE A 319 10.04 -3.85 -23.13
N ILE A 320 11.10 -4.62 -23.04
CA ILE A 320 12.06 -4.54 -21.95
C ILE A 320 13.48 -4.43 -22.45
N LYS A 321 14.31 -3.76 -21.69
CA LYS A 321 15.75 -3.66 -21.93
C LYS A 321 16.53 -4.00 -20.67
N ASN A 322 17.45 -4.92 -20.81
CA ASN A 322 18.46 -5.20 -19.81
C ASN A 322 19.83 -4.73 -20.29
N SER A 323 20.70 -4.37 -19.34
CA SER A 323 22.07 -3.97 -19.65
C SER A 323 22.81 -5.07 -20.39
N GLY A 324 23.50 -4.73 -21.48
CA GLY A 324 24.26 -5.68 -22.29
C GLY A 324 23.41 -6.65 -23.13
N LYS A 325 22.05 -6.52 -23.14
CA LYS A 325 21.17 -7.37 -23.96
C LYS A 325 20.36 -6.51 -24.95
N ASN A 326 19.90 -7.11 -26.01
CA ASN A 326 18.96 -6.46 -26.96
C ASN A 326 17.59 -6.29 -26.32
N GLU A 327 16.78 -5.38 -26.86
CA GLU A 327 15.36 -5.21 -26.50
C GLU A 327 14.61 -6.52 -26.73
N LYS A 328 13.72 -6.82 -25.82
CA LYS A 328 12.89 -8.02 -25.91
C LYS A 328 11.41 -7.61 -25.88
N PHE A 329 10.65 -8.11 -26.83
CA PHE A 329 9.20 -8.04 -26.83
C PHE A 329 8.64 -9.15 -25.96
N VAL A 330 7.71 -8.80 -25.06
CA VAL A 330 7.03 -9.71 -24.14
C VAL A 330 5.53 -9.53 -24.27
N TYR A 331 4.81 -10.64 -24.19
CA TYR A 331 3.35 -10.62 -24.28
C TYR A 331 2.73 -11.80 -23.54
N ASP A 332 1.50 -11.62 -23.08
CA ASP A 332 0.62 -12.70 -22.66
C ASP A 332 -0.85 -12.34 -22.91
N SER A 333 -1.71 -13.34 -22.83
CA SER A 333 -3.15 -13.18 -23.00
C SER A 333 -3.89 -14.34 -22.36
N GLY A 334 -5.17 -14.09 -22.01
CA GLY A 334 -5.98 -15.10 -21.38
C GLY A 334 -7.39 -14.62 -21.04
N ILE A 335 -8.03 -15.37 -20.16
CA ILE A 335 -9.36 -15.09 -19.63
C ILE A 335 -9.21 -14.66 -18.18
N ARG A 336 -9.95 -13.60 -17.81
CA ARG A 336 -10.11 -13.11 -16.43
C ARG A 336 -11.55 -13.34 -16.01
N LEU A 337 -11.74 -13.97 -14.85
CA LEU A 337 -13.01 -13.98 -14.16
C LEU A 337 -12.99 -12.84 -13.15
N ASN A 338 -13.75 -11.80 -13.43
CA ASN A 338 -13.85 -10.61 -12.62
C ASN A 338 -15.11 -10.67 -11.76
N LEU A 339 -15.05 -11.40 -10.65
CA LEU A 339 -16.20 -11.59 -9.76
C LEU A 339 -16.50 -10.31 -8.97
N VAL A 340 -15.46 -9.69 -8.43
CA VAL A 340 -15.50 -8.37 -7.79
C VAL A 340 -14.19 -7.67 -8.13
N THR A 341 -14.27 -6.65 -8.96
CA THR A 341 -13.10 -5.93 -9.49
C THR A 341 -12.14 -5.49 -8.37
N ASP A 342 -10.86 -5.79 -8.55
CA ASP A 342 -9.76 -5.51 -7.64
C ASP A 342 -9.81 -6.26 -6.29
N TYR A 343 -10.81 -7.15 -6.07
CA TYR A 343 -10.95 -7.90 -4.82
C TYR A 343 -11.04 -9.42 -4.98
N PHE A 344 -11.81 -9.90 -5.96
CA PHE A 344 -11.96 -11.34 -6.23
C PHE A 344 -11.88 -11.58 -7.72
N GLU A 345 -10.73 -11.98 -8.18
CA GLU A 345 -10.42 -12.20 -9.58
C GLU A 345 -9.62 -13.47 -9.79
N LEU A 346 -9.86 -14.14 -10.91
CA LEU A 346 -9.07 -15.28 -11.36
C LEU A 346 -8.58 -15.03 -12.79
N TYR A 347 -7.33 -15.33 -13.03
CA TYR A 347 -6.70 -15.20 -14.35
C TYR A 347 -6.25 -16.55 -14.84
N PHE A 348 -6.64 -16.85 -16.06
CA PHE A 348 -6.34 -18.09 -16.80
C PHE A 348 -5.47 -17.74 -18.01
N PRO A 349 -4.14 -17.79 -17.90
CA PRO A 349 -3.24 -17.55 -19.04
C PRO A 349 -3.49 -18.57 -20.15
N ILE A 350 -3.64 -18.10 -21.40
CA ILE A 350 -3.88 -18.98 -22.56
C ILE A 350 -2.66 -19.02 -23.44
N TYR A 351 -2.14 -17.87 -23.84
CA TYR A 351 -1.04 -17.75 -24.78
C TYR A 351 -0.06 -16.66 -24.36
N SER A 352 1.23 -16.97 -24.38
CA SER A 352 2.30 -16.04 -23.98
C SER A 352 3.59 -16.29 -24.77
N ASN A 353 4.66 -15.61 -24.41
CA ASN A 353 6.01 -15.93 -24.91
C ASN A 353 6.41 -17.41 -24.69
N ASN A 354 5.75 -18.13 -23.81
CA ASN A 354 5.96 -19.55 -23.56
C ASN A 354 5.12 -20.46 -24.48
N GLY A 355 4.37 -19.89 -25.45
CA GLY A 355 3.43 -20.59 -26.32
C GLY A 355 2.06 -20.81 -25.68
N TRP A 356 1.38 -21.88 -26.05
CA TRP A 356 0.07 -22.25 -25.50
C TRP A 356 0.20 -22.75 -24.05
N GLU A 357 -0.17 -21.93 -23.11
CA GLU A 357 -0.02 -22.22 -21.67
C GLU A 357 -0.96 -23.34 -21.19
N VAL A 358 -2.19 -23.38 -21.75
CA VAL A 358 -3.22 -24.38 -21.41
C VAL A 358 -2.82 -25.82 -21.73
N SER A 359 -1.90 -26.02 -22.68
CA SER A 359 -1.41 -27.35 -23.07
C SER A 359 -0.16 -27.80 -22.32
N GLN A 360 0.39 -26.93 -21.45
CA GLN A 360 1.61 -27.22 -20.70
C GLN A 360 1.31 -28.00 -19.43
N LYS A 361 2.29 -28.75 -18.96
CA LYS A 361 2.20 -29.46 -17.67
C LYS A 361 1.96 -28.48 -16.53
N ASN A 362 1.21 -28.92 -15.53
CA ASN A 362 0.90 -28.16 -14.31
C ASN A 362 0.21 -26.81 -14.59
N TYR A 363 -0.70 -26.78 -15.55
CA TYR A 363 -1.45 -25.57 -15.87
C TYR A 363 -2.17 -24.97 -14.65
N ASN A 364 -2.64 -25.79 -13.71
CA ASN A 364 -3.25 -25.36 -12.45
C ASN A 364 -2.35 -24.45 -11.63
N GLU A 365 -1.03 -24.58 -11.70
CA GLU A 365 -0.07 -23.72 -11.00
C GLU A 365 0.17 -22.37 -11.70
N LYS A 366 -0.34 -22.24 -12.94
CA LYS A 366 -0.25 -21.01 -13.74
C LYS A 366 -1.44 -20.07 -13.56
N ILE A 367 -2.55 -20.59 -13.04
CA ILE A 367 -3.73 -19.80 -12.73
C ILE A 367 -3.35 -18.80 -11.64
N ARG A 368 -3.67 -17.53 -11.85
CA ARG A 368 -3.43 -16.45 -10.88
C ARG A 368 -4.73 -16.02 -10.23
N PHE A 369 -4.64 -15.55 -8.99
CA PHE A 369 -5.81 -15.04 -8.29
C PHE A 369 -5.50 -13.73 -7.57
N ILE A 370 -6.50 -12.85 -7.49
CA ILE A 370 -6.57 -11.75 -6.53
C ILE A 370 -7.62 -12.15 -5.50
N VAL A 371 -7.23 -12.12 -4.22
CA VAL A 371 -8.14 -12.26 -3.09
C VAL A 371 -7.78 -11.24 -2.04
N THR A 372 -8.71 -10.36 -1.72
CA THR A 372 -8.50 -9.32 -0.71
C THR A 372 -9.42 -9.57 0.48
N PHE A 373 -8.84 -9.91 1.63
CA PHE A 373 -9.54 -10.04 2.90
C PHE A 373 -9.31 -8.79 3.76
N SER A 374 -9.99 -7.72 3.44
CA SER A 374 -10.05 -6.54 4.29
C SER A 374 -11.41 -6.49 5.00
N PRO A 375 -11.47 -6.45 6.34
CA PRO A 375 -12.74 -6.29 7.04
C PRO A 375 -13.52 -5.06 6.58
N LYS A 376 -12.83 -3.97 6.28
CA LYS A 376 -13.43 -2.74 5.72
C LYS A 376 -14.04 -3.00 4.34
N THR A 377 -13.37 -3.73 3.49
CA THR A 377 -13.87 -4.10 2.15
C THR A 377 -15.08 -5.01 2.26
N LEU A 378 -15.04 -6.03 3.12
CA LEU A 378 -16.17 -6.92 3.36
C LEU A 378 -17.38 -6.13 3.88
N ILE A 379 -17.22 -5.24 4.85
CA ILE A 379 -18.30 -4.37 5.36
C ILE A 379 -18.83 -3.47 4.23
N ASN A 380 -18.00 -2.90 3.39
CA ASN A 380 -18.42 -2.09 2.26
C ASN A 380 -19.21 -2.90 1.23
N LEU A 381 -18.81 -4.15 0.94
CA LEU A 381 -19.55 -5.09 0.11
C LEU A 381 -20.96 -5.33 0.66
N PHE A 382 -21.08 -5.63 1.94
CA PHE A 382 -22.39 -5.84 2.59
C PHE A 382 -23.24 -4.57 2.60
N ASN A 383 -22.65 -3.41 2.78
CA ASN A 383 -23.34 -2.12 2.79
C ASN A 383 -23.58 -1.54 1.38
N ARG A 384 -23.23 -2.27 0.32
CA ARG A 384 -23.28 -1.82 -1.08
C ARG A 384 -22.55 -0.50 -1.34
N LYS A 385 -21.57 -0.18 -0.56
CA LYS A 385 -20.67 0.96 -0.78
C LYS A 385 -19.46 0.48 -1.57
N TRP A 386 -19.62 0.44 -2.89
CA TRP A 386 -18.61 -0.05 -3.83
C TRP A 386 -17.45 0.93 -4.09
N PHE A 387 -17.48 2.12 -3.44
CA PHE A 387 -16.55 3.21 -3.68
C PHE A 387 -16.09 3.88 -2.39
#